data_f2206ea1732f3aed4aafec86568807b1
#
_entry.id   f2206ea1732f3aed4aafec86568807b1
#
_cell.length_a   1.000
_cell.length_b   1.000
_cell.length_c   1.000
_cell.angle_alpha   90.00
_cell.angle_beta   90.00
_cell.angle_gamma   90.00
#
_symmetry.space_group_name_H-M   'P 1'
#
loop_
_entity.id
_entity.type
_entity.pdbx_description
1 polymer ?
#
loop_
_entity_poly.entity_id
_entity_poly.type
_entity_poly.pdbx_seq_one_letter_code
_entity_poly.pdbx_strand_id
1 'polypeptide(L)'
;MRKNSTGSRRRRGYALLDVVLAVALFGITVTGLITVMQRINETSSQFSRDRLIQDRLATLLAQTKDLSPSAMTTEVYDSDLDINFRTYAESYEVENGEGAALTDLYLLTAEAAYRDDWGDQIEKAVLIIHQPER
;
A
#
# COMPACT_ATOMS: atom_id res chain seq x y z
N MET A 1 15.99 72.55 31.23
CA MET A 1 15.31 71.70 30.20
C MET A 1 15.87 70.27 30.22
N ARG A 2 15.22 69.38 30.93
CA ARG A 2 15.66 67.98 31.04
C ARG A 2 14.80 67.09 30.04
N LYS A 3 15.44 66.67 28.97
CA LYS A 3 14.83 65.77 28.01
C LYS A 3 14.78 64.31 28.57
N ASN A 4 13.62 63.85 28.88
CA ASN A 4 13.39 62.47 29.32
C ASN A 4 13.64 61.48 28.14
N SER A 5 14.72 60.69 28.23
CA SER A 5 15.11 59.66 27.28
C SER A 5 14.60 58.27 27.67
N THR A 6 13.36 58.16 28.16
CA THR A 6 12.79 56.89 28.64
C THR A 6 12.07 56.06 27.56
N GLY A 7 11.95 56.56 26.32
CA GLY A 7 11.19 55.89 25.25
C GLY A 7 11.95 54.81 24.42
N SER A 8 13.30 54.86 24.48
CA SER A 8 14.13 54.03 23.58
C SER A 8 14.34 52.59 24.08
N ARG A 9 14.32 52.34 25.39
CA ARG A 9 14.56 51.01 25.96
C ARG A 9 13.35 50.05 25.81
N ARG A 10 12.13 50.56 25.86
CA ARG A 10 10.91 49.74 25.68
C ARG A 10 10.79 49.19 24.25
N ARG A 11 11.12 49.98 23.24
CA ARG A 11 11.06 49.56 21.82
C ARG A 11 12.04 48.44 21.49
N ARG A 12 13.22 48.42 22.12
CA ARG A 12 14.23 47.35 21.92
C ARG A 12 13.81 46.03 22.53
N GLY A 13 13.10 46.02 23.65
CA GLY A 13 12.57 44.81 24.27
C GLY A 13 11.49 44.15 23.44
N TYR A 14 10.60 44.92 22.83
CA TYR A 14 9.53 44.34 21.94
C TYR A 14 10.12 43.80 20.63
N ALA A 15 11.13 44.44 20.04
CA ALA A 15 11.80 43.95 18.85
C ALA A 15 12.50 42.60 19.08
N LEU A 16 13.16 42.45 20.25
CA LEU A 16 13.81 41.19 20.62
C LEU A 16 12.76 40.05 20.82
N LEU A 17 11.65 40.36 21.50
CA LEU A 17 10.56 39.41 21.71
C LEU A 17 9.94 38.97 20.39
N ASP A 18 9.77 39.90 19.44
CA ASP A 18 9.21 39.61 18.11
C ASP A 18 10.13 38.69 17.31
N VAL A 19 11.44 38.90 17.35
CA VAL A 19 12.40 38.01 16.71
C VAL A 19 12.39 36.61 17.35
N VAL A 20 12.35 36.50 18.68
CA VAL A 20 12.31 35.22 19.37
C VAL A 20 11.03 34.48 19.04
N LEU A 21 9.89 35.18 18.99
CA LEU A 21 8.60 34.58 18.61
C LEU A 21 8.61 34.10 17.15
N ALA A 22 9.16 34.91 16.24
CA ALA A 22 9.27 34.54 14.84
C ALA A 22 10.14 33.29 14.64
N VAL A 23 11.29 33.18 15.32
CA VAL A 23 12.16 32.00 15.27
C VAL A 23 11.48 30.78 15.87
N ALA A 24 10.74 30.95 16.98
CA ALA A 24 9.98 29.84 17.57
C ALA A 24 8.88 29.31 16.62
N LEU A 25 8.10 30.20 16.01
CA LEU A 25 7.09 29.86 15.04
C LEU A 25 7.69 29.19 13.79
N PHE A 26 8.81 29.70 13.31
CA PHE A 26 9.55 29.11 12.20
C PHE A 26 10.01 27.68 12.55
N GLY A 27 10.59 27.48 13.75
CA GLY A 27 11.02 26.17 14.21
C GLY A 27 9.89 25.14 14.25
N ILE A 28 8.72 25.52 14.77
CA ILE A 28 7.52 24.64 14.78
C ILE A 28 7.08 24.31 13.36
N THR A 29 7.06 25.27 12.46
CA THR A 29 6.64 25.08 11.07
C THR A 29 7.58 24.15 10.32
N VAL A 30 8.89 24.31 10.46
CA VAL A 30 9.90 23.44 9.84
C VAL A 30 9.80 22.02 10.36
N THR A 31 9.63 21.83 11.67
CA THR A 31 9.47 20.51 12.26
C THR A 31 8.20 19.81 11.74
N GLY A 32 7.10 20.54 11.62
CA GLY A 32 5.87 20.04 11.03
C GLY A 32 6.04 19.60 9.57
N LEU A 33 6.76 20.39 8.77
CA LEU A 33 7.02 20.06 7.36
C LEU A 33 7.87 18.80 7.22
N ILE A 34 8.91 18.63 8.04
CA ILE A 34 9.76 17.44 8.03
C ILE A 34 8.92 16.20 8.36
N THR A 35 8.05 16.27 9.37
CA THR A 35 7.17 15.15 9.74
C THR A 35 6.21 14.77 8.61
N VAL A 36 5.66 15.74 7.89
CA VAL A 36 4.79 15.48 6.74
C VAL A 36 5.57 14.82 5.60
N MET A 37 6.78 15.29 5.30
CA MET A 37 7.63 14.69 4.27
C MET A 37 8.01 13.24 4.59
N GLN A 38 8.30 12.93 5.84
CA GLN A 38 8.57 11.56 6.29
C GLN A 38 7.36 10.64 6.05
N ARG A 39 6.16 11.09 6.43
CA ARG A 39 4.92 10.33 6.20
C ARG A 39 4.63 10.11 4.71
N ILE A 40 4.88 11.10 3.87
CA ILE A 40 4.71 10.95 2.41
C ILE A 40 5.66 9.87 1.87
N ASN A 41 6.91 9.84 2.30
CA ASN A 41 7.87 8.84 1.86
C ASN A 41 7.48 7.43 2.31
N GLU A 42 7.04 7.25 3.55
CA GLU A 42 6.55 5.97 4.06
C GLU A 42 5.33 5.49 3.28
N THR A 43 4.35 6.36 3.08
CA THR A 43 3.14 6.05 2.30
C THR A 43 3.48 5.72 0.84
N SER A 44 4.39 6.45 0.21
CA SER A 44 4.80 6.22 -1.17
C SER A 44 5.51 4.87 -1.35
N SER A 45 6.32 4.44 -0.38
CA SER A 45 6.99 3.13 -0.43
C SER A 45 5.99 1.98 -0.28
N GLN A 46 4.99 2.12 0.58
CA GLN A 46 3.92 1.15 0.74
C GLN A 46 3.10 1.00 -0.56
N PHE A 47 2.66 2.09 -1.17
CA PHE A 47 1.95 2.05 -2.45
C PHE A 47 2.76 1.41 -3.58
N SER A 48 4.06 1.62 -3.62
CA SER A 48 4.93 0.99 -4.62
C SER A 48 4.99 -0.51 -4.42
N ARG A 49 5.08 -0.99 -3.18
CA ARG A 49 5.08 -2.41 -2.83
C ARG A 49 3.74 -3.07 -3.18
N ASP A 50 2.63 -2.47 -2.76
CA ASP A 50 1.29 -2.99 -3.04
C ASP A 50 1.06 -3.13 -4.55
N ARG A 51 1.48 -2.14 -5.33
CA ARG A 51 1.38 -2.19 -6.79
C ARG A 51 2.20 -3.33 -7.39
N LEU A 52 3.42 -3.55 -6.91
CA LEU A 52 4.26 -4.67 -7.35
C LEU A 52 3.61 -6.02 -7.02
N ILE A 53 3.01 -6.17 -5.84
CA ILE A 53 2.26 -7.37 -5.45
C ILE A 53 1.09 -7.59 -6.39
N GLN A 54 0.28 -6.56 -6.65
CA GLN A 54 -0.88 -6.66 -7.54
C GLN A 54 -0.47 -7.01 -8.99
N ASP A 55 0.58 -6.39 -9.51
CA ASP A 55 1.11 -6.69 -10.84
C ASP A 55 1.62 -8.14 -10.91
N ARG A 56 2.25 -8.63 -9.83
CA ARG A 56 2.74 -10.00 -9.76
C ARG A 56 1.60 -11.02 -9.69
N LEU A 57 0.57 -10.75 -8.87
CA LEU A 57 -0.62 -11.58 -8.80
C LEU A 57 -1.34 -11.66 -10.16
N ALA A 58 -1.52 -10.54 -10.84
CA ALA A 58 -2.11 -10.49 -12.17
C ALA A 58 -1.29 -11.28 -13.20
N THR A 59 0.04 -11.19 -13.14
CA THR A 59 0.94 -11.95 -14.00
C THR A 59 0.82 -13.45 -13.75
N LEU A 60 0.79 -13.88 -12.49
CA LEU A 60 0.63 -15.28 -12.12
C LEU A 60 -0.71 -15.84 -12.60
N LEU A 61 -1.81 -15.11 -12.43
CA LEU A 61 -3.11 -15.49 -12.98
C LEU A 61 -3.07 -15.63 -14.51
N ALA A 62 -2.44 -14.67 -15.19
CA ALA A 62 -2.33 -14.71 -16.66
C ALA A 62 -1.50 -15.90 -17.16
N GLN A 63 -0.44 -16.27 -16.45
CA GLN A 63 0.41 -17.43 -16.78
C GLN A 63 -0.26 -18.78 -16.48
N THR A 64 -1.07 -18.81 -15.42
CA THR A 64 -1.63 -20.06 -14.90
C THR A 64 -2.99 -20.40 -15.52
N LYS A 65 -3.76 -19.41 -15.99
CA LYS A 65 -5.12 -19.58 -16.51
C LYS A 65 -5.25 -20.60 -17.67
N ASP A 66 -4.20 -20.77 -18.45
CA ASP A 66 -4.19 -21.66 -19.64
C ASP A 66 -3.64 -23.07 -19.33
N LEU A 67 -3.26 -23.32 -18.08
CA LEU A 67 -2.79 -24.63 -17.62
C LEU A 67 -3.99 -25.54 -17.29
N SER A 68 -3.74 -26.86 -17.20
CA SER A 68 -4.74 -27.77 -16.69
C SER A 68 -5.04 -27.52 -15.21
N PRO A 69 -6.25 -27.73 -14.69
CA PRO A 69 -6.61 -27.45 -13.31
C PRO A 69 -5.65 -28.07 -12.28
N SER A 70 -5.14 -29.28 -12.55
CA SER A 70 -4.15 -29.94 -11.70
C SER A 70 -2.77 -29.28 -11.68
N ALA A 71 -2.41 -28.57 -12.76
CA ALA A 71 -1.15 -27.85 -12.89
C ALA A 71 -1.25 -26.37 -12.42
N MET A 72 -2.44 -25.91 -12.06
CA MET A 72 -2.67 -24.52 -11.60
C MET A 72 -2.20 -24.29 -10.16
N THR A 73 -1.93 -25.36 -9.40
CA THR A 73 -1.41 -25.23 -8.03
C THR A 73 0.10 -25.10 -8.08
N THR A 74 0.58 -23.88 -7.80
CA THR A 74 2.02 -23.58 -7.74
C THR A 74 2.32 -22.69 -6.53
N GLU A 75 3.55 -22.79 -6.05
CA GLU A 75 4.05 -21.97 -4.96
C GLU A 75 5.44 -21.45 -5.34
N VAL A 76 5.64 -20.14 -5.24
CA VAL A 76 6.87 -19.46 -5.59
C VAL A 76 7.22 -18.44 -4.51
N TYR A 77 8.40 -18.57 -3.92
CA TYR A 77 8.93 -17.59 -3.01
C TYR A 77 9.78 -16.56 -3.75
N ASP A 78 9.46 -15.31 -3.60
CA ASP A 78 10.23 -14.17 -4.11
C ASP A 78 11.11 -13.61 -2.99
N SER A 79 12.44 -13.86 -3.11
CA SER A 79 13.41 -13.45 -2.12
C SER A 79 13.66 -11.93 -2.08
N ASP A 80 13.40 -11.23 -3.17
CA ASP A 80 13.63 -9.79 -3.27
C ASP A 80 12.55 -9.00 -2.56
N LEU A 81 11.33 -9.53 -2.56
CA LEU A 81 10.16 -8.93 -1.91
C LEU A 81 9.88 -9.55 -0.54
N ASP A 82 10.49 -10.71 -0.20
CA ASP A 82 10.16 -11.52 0.98
C ASP A 82 8.68 -11.90 1.01
N ILE A 83 8.16 -12.40 -0.13
CA ILE A 83 6.76 -12.74 -0.34
C ILE A 83 6.64 -14.16 -0.86
N ASN A 84 5.72 -14.91 -0.27
CA ASN A 84 5.34 -16.22 -0.80
C ASN A 84 4.08 -16.06 -1.67
N PHE A 85 4.22 -16.40 -2.94
CA PHE A 85 3.11 -16.42 -3.91
C PHE A 85 2.63 -17.85 -4.12
N ARG A 86 1.32 -18.03 -4.05
CA ARG A 86 0.66 -19.31 -4.30
C ARG A 86 -0.51 -19.15 -5.25
N THR A 87 -0.64 -20.06 -6.19
CA THR A 87 -1.84 -20.18 -7.04
C THR A 87 -2.52 -21.50 -6.80
N TYR A 88 -3.84 -21.54 -6.92
CA TYR A 88 -4.65 -22.76 -6.87
C TYR A 88 -5.98 -22.54 -7.57
N ALA A 89 -6.56 -23.62 -8.07
CA ALA A 89 -7.87 -23.62 -8.72
C ALA A 89 -8.84 -24.50 -7.94
N GLU A 90 -10.04 -23.99 -7.75
CA GLU A 90 -11.15 -24.72 -7.12
C GLU A 90 -12.31 -24.79 -8.11
N SER A 91 -13.02 -25.94 -8.12
CA SER A 91 -14.24 -26.07 -8.92
C SER A 91 -15.28 -25.06 -8.45
N TYR A 92 -15.86 -24.32 -9.38
CA TYR A 92 -16.84 -23.29 -9.10
C TYR A 92 -18.19 -23.67 -9.72
N GLU A 93 -19.14 -24.04 -8.88
CA GLU A 93 -20.47 -24.43 -9.28
C GLU A 93 -21.41 -23.23 -9.28
N VAL A 94 -21.99 -22.94 -10.44
CA VAL A 94 -22.98 -21.86 -10.62
C VAL A 94 -24.18 -22.44 -11.36
N GLU A 95 -25.38 -22.11 -10.89
CA GLU A 95 -26.61 -22.41 -11.62
C GLU A 95 -26.97 -21.22 -12.53
N ASN A 96 -27.38 -21.51 -13.75
CA ASN A 96 -27.92 -20.49 -14.64
C ASN A 96 -29.35 -20.09 -14.18
N GLY A 97 -29.89 -19.02 -14.77
CA GLY A 97 -31.24 -18.52 -14.43
C GLY A 97 -32.38 -19.52 -14.65
N GLU A 98 -32.11 -20.67 -15.28
CA GLU A 98 -33.04 -21.80 -15.55
C GLU A 98 -32.80 -22.96 -14.58
N GLY A 99 -31.87 -22.84 -13.62
CA GLY A 99 -31.54 -23.88 -12.63
C GLY A 99 -30.64 -25.00 -13.15
N ALA A 100 -30.03 -24.84 -14.33
CA ALA A 100 -29.05 -25.78 -14.83
C ALA A 100 -27.65 -25.42 -14.29
N ALA A 101 -26.92 -26.41 -13.74
CA ALA A 101 -25.55 -26.23 -13.29
C ALA A 101 -24.61 -25.96 -14.48
N LEU A 102 -23.82 -24.88 -14.37
CA LEU A 102 -22.73 -24.64 -15.29
C LEU A 102 -21.52 -25.45 -14.81
N THR A 103 -21.12 -26.42 -15.64
CA THR A 103 -19.96 -27.27 -15.40
C THR A 103 -18.69 -26.64 -15.97
N ASP A 104 -17.54 -27.16 -15.57
CA ASP A 104 -16.20 -26.75 -16.09
C ASP A 104 -15.79 -25.32 -15.78
N LEU A 105 -16.37 -24.72 -14.76
CA LEU A 105 -15.92 -23.45 -14.21
C LEU A 105 -14.98 -23.69 -13.03
N TYR A 106 -13.91 -22.93 -13.02
CA TYR A 106 -12.91 -22.96 -11.94
C TYR A 106 -12.66 -21.55 -11.44
N LEU A 107 -12.51 -21.44 -10.14
CA LEU A 107 -12.07 -20.24 -9.46
C LEU A 107 -10.55 -20.33 -9.28
N LEU A 108 -9.80 -19.63 -10.13
CA LEU A 108 -8.35 -19.52 -10.02
C LEU A 108 -8.00 -18.39 -9.06
N THR A 109 -7.34 -18.73 -7.97
CA THR A 109 -6.90 -17.78 -6.95
C THR A 109 -5.39 -17.67 -6.95
N ALA A 110 -4.87 -16.45 -6.96
CA ALA A 110 -3.48 -16.15 -6.66
C ALA A 110 -3.40 -15.42 -5.32
N GLU A 111 -2.56 -15.88 -4.43
CA GLU A 111 -2.34 -15.32 -3.10
C GLU A 111 -0.89 -14.85 -2.96
N ALA A 112 -0.69 -13.71 -2.29
CA ALA A 112 0.59 -13.22 -1.83
C ALA A 112 0.57 -13.17 -0.30
N ALA A 113 1.40 -13.98 0.35
CA ALA A 113 1.55 -13.99 1.80
C ALA A 113 2.87 -13.32 2.18
N TYR A 114 2.80 -12.29 3.00
CA TYR A 114 3.97 -11.53 3.46
C TYR A 114 3.77 -11.01 4.87
N ARG A 115 4.84 -10.51 5.47
CA ARG A 115 4.81 -9.87 6.78
C ARG A 115 5.16 -8.40 6.65
N ASP A 116 4.36 -7.56 7.29
CA ASP A 116 4.62 -6.14 7.43
C ASP A 116 4.66 -5.72 8.91
N ASP A 117 4.71 -4.40 9.16
CA ASP A 117 4.73 -3.83 10.52
C ASP A 117 3.43 -4.09 11.31
N TRP A 118 2.35 -4.49 10.64
CA TRP A 118 1.04 -4.78 11.19
C TRP A 118 0.82 -6.29 11.41
N GLY A 119 1.77 -7.13 10.98
CA GLY A 119 1.73 -8.58 11.11
C GLY A 119 1.68 -9.31 9.77
N ASP A 120 1.13 -10.54 9.81
CA ASP A 120 1.01 -11.37 8.61
C ASP A 120 -0.15 -10.88 7.75
N GLN A 121 0.13 -10.61 6.47
CA GLN A 121 -0.81 -10.11 5.47
C GLN A 121 -0.99 -11.14 4.36
N ILE A 122 -2.20 -11.20 3.81
CA ILE A 122 -2.50 -12.03 2.64
C ILE A 122 -3.30 -11.18 1.67
N GLU A 123 -2.75 -10.97 0.49
CA GLU A 123 -3.46 -10.38 -0.64
C GLU A 123 -3.86 -11.45 -1.64
N LYS A 124 -5.06 -11.30 -2.22
CA LYS A 124 -5.63 -12.27 -3.16
C LYS A 124 -6.13 -11.59 -4.41
N ALA A 125 -5.88 -12.24 -5.55
CA ALA A 125 -6.54 -11.94 -6.81
C ALA A 125 -7.23 -13.19 -7.32
N VAL A 126 -8.42 -13.03 -7.87
CA VAL A 126 -9.28 -14.16 -8.26
C VAL A 126 -9.74 -13.98 -9.70
N LEU A 127 -9.75 -15.06 -10.45
CA LEU A 127 -10.22 -15.12 -11.81
C LEU A 127 -11.14 -16.34 -12.01
N ILE A 128 -12.32 -16.16 -12.59
CA ILE A 128 -13.17 -17.26 -13.01
C ILE A 128 -12.75 -17.67 -14.41
N ILE A 129 -12.44 -18.93 -14.59
CA ILE A 129 -12.04 -19.50 -15.87
C ILE A 129 -12.99 -20.65 -16.24
N HIS A 130 -13.24 -20.80 -17.54
CA HIS A 130 -13.95 -21.93 -18.10
C HIS A 130 -12.95 -22.82 -18.83
N GLN A 131 -12.85 -24.07 -18.36
CA GLN A 131 -12.00 -25.08 -18.98
C GLN A 131 -12.83 -26.36 -19.23
N PRO A 132 -13.35 -26.55 -20.46
CA PRO A 132 -14.04 -27.75 -20.81
C PRO A 132 -13.09 -28.95 -20.73
N GLU A 133 -13.55 -30.02 -20.11
CA GLU A 133 -12.82 -31.29 -20.11
C GLU A 133 -12.53 -31.71 -21.55
N ARG A 134 -11.25 -31.95 -21.85
CA ARG A 134 -10.80 -32.50 -23.14
C ARG A 134 -10.73 -34.02 -23.10
#